data_1e17665bc2673895864e711c4d4baa0d
#
_entry.id   1e17665bc2673895864e711c4d4baa0d
#
_cell.length_a   1.000
_cell.length_b   1.000
_cell.length_c   1.000
_cell.angle_alpha   90.00
_cell.angle_beta   90.00
_cell.angle_gamma   90.00
#
_symmetry.space_group_name_H-M   'P 1'
#
loop_
_entity.id
_entity.type
_entity.pdbx_description
1 polymer ?
#
loop_
_entity_poly.entity_id
_entity_poly.type
_entity_poly.pdbx_seq_one_letter_code
_entity_poly.pdbx_strand_id
1 'polypeptide(L)'
;MKDIRINILAGCLIGIVLFSACSVTKHLPEDEILYTGGKTVIVNKSSTRVGETALTEINAALAKTPSTTLLGGFLPIPFKMWMYNDFVKYKKGFGKWMFNRFAANPPVFISTVNPEVRVKVATNLLREYGYFNGKVTHETLVDKKDSLKASLLYPARMSVV
;
A
#
# COMPACT_ATOMS: atom_id res chain seq x y z
N MET A 1 -44.20 -0.47 -8.27
CA MET A 1 -43.04 -1.04 -7.56
C MET A 1 -41.87 -1.37 -8.48
N LYS A 2 -42.08 -1.74 -9.73
CA LYS A 2 -41.02 -2.05 -10.70
C LYS A 2 -40.22 -0.82 -11.10
N ASP A 3 -40.87 0.31 -11.33
CA ASP A 3 -40.27 1.57 -11.76
C ASP A 3 -39.39 2.21 -10.67
N ILE A 4 -39.78 2.07 -9.40
CA ILE A 4 -38.98 2.57 -8.25
C ILE A 4 -37.68 1.79 -8.16
N ARG A 5 -37.65 0.49 -8.38
CA ARG A 5 -36.44 -0.34 -8.35
C ARG A 5 -35.50 0.00 -9.49
N ILE A 6 -36.05 0.27 -10.68
CA ILE A 6 -35.25 0.69 -11.85
C ILE A 6 -34.58 2.05 -11.59
N ASN A 7 -35.31 3.00 -11.03
CA ASN A 7 -34.78 4.33 -10.72
C ASN A 7 -33.70 4.28 -9.63
N ILE A 8 -33.85 3.43 -8.62
CA ILE A 8 -32.82 3.23 -7.58
C ILE A 8 -31.58 2.60 -8.19
N LEU A 9 -31.74 1.58 -9.03
CA LEU A 9 -30.62 0.92 -9.73
C LEU A 9 -29.89 1.88 -10.66
N ALA A 10 -30.60 2.68 -11.42
CA ALA A 10 -30.02 3.71 -12.30
C ALA A 10 -29.29 4.80 -11.48
N GLY A 11 -29.83 5.24 -10.37
CA GLY A 11 -29.19 6.18 -9.46
C GLY A 11 -27.91 5.65 -8.85
N CYS A 12 -27.90 4.39 -8.41
CA CYS A 12 -26.68 3.72 -7.91
C CYS A 12 -25.63 3.56 -9.00
N LEU A 13 -26.01 3.23 -10.23
CA LEU A 13 -25.10 3.07 -11.35
C LEU A 13 -24.43 4.40 -11.72
N ILE A 14 -25.19 5.47 -11.80
CA ILE A 14 -24.70 6.82 -12.05
C ILE A 14 -23.76 7.28 -10.90
N GLY A 15 -24.11 6.99 -9.66
CA GLY A 15 -23.24 7.26 -8.49
C GLY A 15 -21.88 6.57 -8.61
N ILE A 16 -21.85 5.29 -8.98
CA ILE A 16 -20.61 4.53 -9.14
C ILE A 16 -19.72 5.13 -10.25
N VAL A 17 -20.31 5.54 -11.38
CA VAL A 17 -19.56 6.14 -12.49
C VAL A 17 -18.97 7.50 -12.11
N LEU A 18 -19.67 8.32 -11.33
CA LEU A 18 -19.15 9.62 -10.87
C LEU A 18 -17.97 9.49 -9.90
N PHE A 19 -17.91 8.44 -9.10
CA PHE A 19 -16.77 8.19 -8.21
C PHE A 19 -15.53 7.66 -8.91
N SER A 20 -15.65 7.12 -10.12
CA SER A 20 -14.51 6.55 -10.88
C SER A 20 -13.56 7.60 -11.47
N ALA A 21 -13.97 8.87 -11.55
CA ALA A 21 -13.23 9.93 -12.24
C ALA A 21 -12.24 10.71 -11.36
N CYS A 22 -12.18 10.47 -10.04
CA CYS A 22 -11.27 11.19 -9.15
C CYS A 22 -9.87 10.61 -9.19
N SER A 23 -8.90 11.38 -9.74
CA SER A 23 -7.48 11.03 -9.65
C SER A 23 -7.01 11.05 -8.19
N VAL A 24 -6.46 9.92 -7.76
CA VAL A 24 -5.94 9.74 -6.39
C VAL A 24 -4.67 10.56 -6.13
N THR A 25 -3.99 10.99 -7.18
CA THR A 25 -2.67 11.64 -7.14
C THR A 25 -2.70 13.15 -7.32
N LYS A 26 -3.89 13.76 -7.40
CA LYS A 26 -4.07 15.19 -7.75
C LYS A 26 -3.36 16.21 -6.84
N HIS A 27 -3.16 15.91 -5.57
CA HIS A 27 -2.58 16.82 -4.58
C HIS A 27 -1.34 16.21 -3.89
N LEU A 28 -0.61 15.36 -4.60
CA LEU A 28 0.67 14.85 -4.13
C LEU A 28 1.76 15.92 -4.32
N PRO A 29 2.76 16.00 -3.43
CA PRO A 29 3.97 16.77 -3.65
C PRO A 29 4.67 16.31 -4.94
N GLU A 30 5.28 17.24 -5.68
CA GLU A 30 5.84 16.99 -7.03
C GLU A 30 6.95 15.93 -7.05
N ASP A 31 7.66 15.75 -5.93
CA ASP A 31 8.82 14.84 -5.83
C ASP A 31 8.50 13.51 -5.10
N GLU A 32 7.23 13.23 -4.78
CA GLU A 32 6.87 12.08 -3.97
C GLU A 32 6.06 11.04 -4.74
N ILE A 33 6.48 9.78 -4.64
CA ILE A 33 5.80 8.64 -5.25
C ILE A 33 4.95 7.94 -4.20
N LEU A 34 3.64 7.80 -4.49
CA LEU A 34 2.68 7.15 -3.62
C LEU A 34 2.95 5.64 -3.55
N TYR A 35 3.11 5.13 -2.34
CA TYR A 35 3.27 3.70 -2.09
C TYR A 35 1.92 2.98 -2.20
N THR A 36 1.81 2.02 -3.11
CA THR A 36 0.59 1.24 -3.38
C THR A 36 0.62 -0.15 -2.78
N GLY A 37 1.75 -0.59 -2.25
CA GLY A 37 1.91 -1.88 -1.59
C GLY A 37 3.26 -2.52 -1.83
N GLY A 38 3.57 -3.57 -1.07
CA GLY A 38 4.79 -4.37 -1.22
C GLY A 38 4.46 -5.84 -1.36
N LYS A 39 5.25 -6.55 -2.15
CA LYS A 39 5.15 -8.00 -2.33
C LYS A 39 6.52 -8.64 -2.15
N THR A 40 6.60 -9.66 -1.31
CA THR A 40 7.80 -10.49 -1.17
C THR A 40 7.75 -11.63 -2.18
N VAL A 41 8.84 -11.83 -2.91
CA VAL A 41 9.02 -12.97 -3.83
C VAL A 41 10.21 -13.77 -3.35
N ILE A 42 9.97 -15.04 -3.08
CA ILE A 42 10.98 -15.95 -2.56
C ILE A 42 11.62 -16.66 -3.74
N VAL A 43 12.92 -16.47 -3.91
CA VAL A 43 13.68 -17.05 -5.02
C VAL A 43 13.99 -18.51 -4.73
N ASN A 44 14.41 -18.85 -3.49
CA ASN A 44 14.67 -20.23 -3.06
C ASN A 44 13.91 -20.48 -1.76
N LYS A 45 12.77 -21.16 -1.82
CA LYS A 45 11.97 -21.49 -0.64
C LYS A 45 12.53 -22.71 0.07
N SER A 46 12.89 -22.56 1.33
CA SER A 46 13.13 -23.71 2.20
C SER A 46 11.79 -24.38 2.56
N SER A 47 11.70 -25.68 2.40
CA SER A 47 10.51 -26.47 2.78
C SER A 47 10.49 -26.89 4.24
N THR A 48 11.45 -26.44 5.04
CA THR A 48 11.53 -26.75 6.47
C THR A 48 10.61 -25.86 7.27
N ARG A 49 10.17 -26.34 8.46
CA ARG A 49 9.35 -25.56 9.39
C ARG A 49 10.01 -24.25 9.82
N VAL A 50 11.34 -24.26 10.00
CA VAL A 50 12.13 -23.06 10.29
C VAL A 50 12.04 -22.05 9.15
N GLY A 51 12.06 -22.54 7.90
CA GLY A 51 11.90 -21.68 6.73
C GLY A 51 10.54 -20.98 6.68
N GLU A 52 9.47 -21.63 7.09
CA GLU A 52 8.13 -21.02 7.11
C GLU A 52 8.01 -19.94 8.20
N THR A 53 8.59 -20.18 9.38
CA THR A 53 8.63 -19.19 10.46
C THR A 53 9.44 -17.97 10.05
N ALA A 54 10.65 -18.18 9.51
CA ALA A 54 11.50 -17.11 8.98
C ALA A 54 10.76 -16.25 7.93
N LEU A 55 10.04 -16.90 7.02
CA LEU A 55 9.25 -16.19 5.99
C LEU A 55 8.14 -15.35 6.57
N THR A 56 7.47 -15.83 7.59
CA THR A 56 6.39 -15.08 8.26
C THR A 56 6.95 -13.81 8.90
N GLU A 57 8.07 -13.91 9.58
CA GLU A 57 8.72 -12.75 10.22
C GLU A 57 9.31 -11.78 9.19
N ILE A 58 9.94 -12.28 8.14
CA ILE A 58 10.45 -11.44 7.05
C ILE A 58 9.30 -10.69 6.39
N ASN A 59 8.18 -11.36 6.10
CA ASN A 59 7.01 -10.72 5.54
C ASN A 59 6.46 -9.65 6.48
N ALA A 60 6.42 -9.90 7.78
CA ALA A 60 6.00 -8.91 8.77
C ALA A 60 6.95 -7.70 8.82
N ALA A 61 8.26 -7.91 8.76
CA ALA A 61 9.25 -6.83 8.73
C ALA A 61 9.17 -5.96 7.46
N LEU A 62 8.86 -6.59 6.32
CA LEU A 62 8.73 -5.91 5.03
C LEU A 62 7.35 -5.28 4.84
N ALA A 63 6.32 -5.76 5.55
CA ALA A 63 4.95 -5.30 5.40
C ALA A 63 4.78 -3.83 5.80
N LYS A 64 4.11 -3.06 4.94
CA LYS A 64 3.60 -1.72 5.24
C LYS A 64 2.23 -1.57 4.57
N THR A 65 1.25 -1.13 5.34
CA THR A 65 -0.09 -0.90 4.81
C THR A 65 -0.10 0.36 3.93
N PRO A 66 -0.49 0.27 2.65
CA PRO A 66 -0.60 1.43 1.78
C PRO A 66 -1.81 2.31 2.14
N SER A 67 -1.73 3.60 1.81
CA SER A 67 -2.86 4.54 2.00
C SER A 67 -3.98 4.36 0.97
N THR A 68 -3.71 3.60 -0.10
CA THR A 68 -4.66 3.33 -1.18
C THR A 68 -5.66 2.22 -0.85
N THR A 69 -5.60 1.67 0.35
CA THR A 69 -6.47 0.57 0.77
C THR A 69 -7.30 0.94 1.98
N LEU A 70 -8.48 0.37 2.07
CA LEU A 70 -9.39 0.47 3.20
C LEU A 70 -9.35 -0.81 4.04
N LEU A 71 -9.70 -0.70 5.34
CA LEU A 71 -9.76 -1.84 6.27
C LEU A 71 -8.46 -2.67 6.34
N GLY A 72 -7.32 -1.97 6.52
CA GLY A 72 -6.03 -2.64 6.72
C GLY A 72 -5.46 -3.35 5.48
N GLY A 73 -5.95 -3.04 4.29
CA GLY A 73 -5.49 -3.66 3.04
C GLY A 73 -6.49 -4.59 2.37
N PHE A 74 -7.61 -4.89 3.03
CA PHE A 74 -8.60 -5.83 2.51
C PHE A 74 -9.34 -5.31 1.26
N LEU A 75 -9.67 -4.00 1.23
CA LEU A 75 -10.36 -3.40 0.10
C LEU A 75 -9.46 -2.39 -0.62
N PRO A 76 -9.24 -2.50 -1.94
CA PRO A 76 -8.43 -1.57 -2.73
C PRO A 76 -9.22 -0.28 -3.06
N ILE A 77 -9.85 0.32 -2.04
CA ILE A 77 -10.63 1.56 -2.20
C ILE A 77 -9.78 2.71 -1.64
N PRO A 78 -9.37 3.68 -2.46
CA PRO A 78 -8.54 4.81 -2.06
C PRO A 78 -9.33 5.89 -1.31
N PHE A 79 -10.25 5.49 -0.43
CA PHE A 79 -11.15 6.40 0.29
C PHE A 79 -10.38 7.46 1.09
N LYS A 80 -9.31 7.05 1.78
CA LYS A 80 -8.46 7.97 2.55
C LYS A 80 -7.78 9.01 1.67
N MET A 81 -7.32 8.61 0.49
CA MET A 81 -6.69 9.51 -0.47
C MET A 81 -7.70 10.48 -1.08
N TRP A 82 -8.90 9.99 -1.40
CA TRP A 82 -9.98 10.84 -1.86
C TRP A 82 -10.37 11.89 -0.81
N MET A 83 -10.57 11.48 0.44
CA MET A 83 -10.81 12.38 1.56
C MET A 83 -9.67 13.38 1.78
N TYR A 84 -8.42 12.91 1.68
CA TYR A 84 -7.26 13.80 1.78
C TYR A 84 -7.28 14.86 0.68
N ASN A 85 -7.46 14.47 -0.58
CA ASN A 85 -7.46 15.39 -1.71
C ASN A 85 -8.58 16.44 -1.64
N ASP A 86 -9.78 16.05 -1.18
CA ASP A 86 -10.91 16.95 -1.12
C ASP A 86 -10.86 17.88 0.07
N PHE A 87 -10.41 17.41 1.23
CA PHE A 87 -10.50 18.15 2.48
C PHE A 87 -9.19 18.78 2.95
N VAL A 88 -8.03 18.45 2.36
CA VAL A 88 -6.74 19.07 2.72
C VAL A 88 -6.72 20.58 2.60
N LYS A 89 -7.49 21.14 1.67
CA LYS A 89 -7.62 22.58 1.41
C LYS A 89 -8.41 23.34 2.49
N TYR A 90 -9.24 22.66 3.29
CA TYR A 90 -10.07 23.30 4.29
C TYR A 90 -9.31 23.58 5.58
N LYS A 91 -9.12 24.87 5.89
CA LYS A 91 -8.40 25.31 7.11
C LYS A 91 -9.31 25.45 8.33
N LYS A 92 -10.65 25.58 8.15
CA LYS A 92 -11.64 25.80 9.22
C LYS A 92 -12.98 25.11 8.89
N GLY A 93 -13.83 24.95 9.92
CA GLY A 93 -15.21 24.46 9.78
C GLY A 93 -15.33 22.94 9.64
N PHE A 94 -16.48 22.50 9.10
CA PHE A 94 -16.84 21.10 8.95
C PHE A 94 -15.82 20.30 8.10
N GLY A 95 -15.28 20.91 7.04
CA GLY A 95 -14.26 20.29 6.19
C GLY A 95 -12.98 19.95 6.94
N LYS A 96 -12.51 20.82 7.86
CA LYS A 96 -11.37 20.54 8.72
C LYS A 96 -11.68 19.43 9.73
N TRP A 97 -12.87 19.42 10.30
CA TRP A 97 -13.29 18.35 11.20
C TRP A 97 -13.32 16.98 10.48
N MET A 98 -13.89 16.91 9.28
CA MET A 98 -13.89 15.72 8.44
C MET A 98 -12.48 15.26 8.10
N PHE A 99 -11.59 16.18 7.70
CA PHE A 99 -10.19 15.88 7.45
C PHE A 99 -9.52 15.25 8.68
N ASN A 100 -9.64 15.90 9.84
CA ASN A 100 -9.03 15.40 11.08
C ASN A 100 -9.59 14.04 11.52
N ARG A 101 -10.87 13.78 11.24
CA ARG A 101 -11.53 12.54 11.67
C ARG A 101 -11.21 11.34 10.79
N PHE A 102 -11.05 11.55 9.47
CA PHE A 102 -10.97 10.48 8.48
C PHE A 102 -9.70 10.48 7.64
N ALA A 103 -9.08 11.62 7.42
CA ALA A 103 -7.94 11.79 6.52
C ALA A 103 -6.67 12.33 7.20
N ALA A 104 -6.64 12.43 8.53
CA ALA A 104 -5.52 13.01 9.28
C ALA A 104 -4.18 12.27 9.11
N ASN A 105 -4.20 11.01 8.66
CA ASN A 105 -2.98 10.27 8.36
C ASN A 105 -2.48 10.68 6.96
N PRO A 106 -1.25 11.18 6.87
CA PRO A 106 -0.67 11.54 5.57
C PRO A 106 -0.60 10.31 4.64
N PRO A 107 -0.57 10.55 3.32
CA PRO A 107 -0.28 9.50 2.36
C PRO A 107 1.04 8.79 2.69
N VAL A 108 1.11 7.51 2.45
CA VAL A 108 2.36 6.75 2.61
C VAL A 108 3.12 6.83 1.29
N PHE A 109 4.29 7.45 1.33
CA PHE A 109 5.20 7.57 0.19
C PHE A 109 6.29 6.51 0.25
N ILE A 110 6.92 6.22 -0.89
CA ILE A 110 8.07 5.30 -0.96
C ILE A 110 9.20 5.76 -0.03
N SER A 111 9.47 7.07 0.02
CA SER A 111 10.44 7.67 0.94
C SER A 111 10.15 7.34 2.41
N THR A 112 8.88 7.40 2.82
CA THR A 112 8.44 7.09 4.19
C THR A 112 8.52 5.60 4.52
N VAL A 113 8.39 4.72 3.53
CA VAL A 113 8.49 3.27 3.73
C VAL A 113 9.91 2.85 4.10
N ASN A 114 10.93 3.58 3.64
CA ASN A 114 12.35 3.28 3.86
C ASN A 114 12.70 1.82 3.50
N PRO A 115 12.58 1.44 2.21
CA PRO A 115 12.77 0.04 1.80
C PRO A 115 14.16 -0.49 2.13
N GLU A 116 15.18 0.35 2.10
CA GLU A 116 16.56 -0.03 2.44
C GLU A 116 16.69 -0.51 3.88
N VAL A 117 16.10 0.21 4.83
CA VAL A 117 16.13 -0.16 6.26
C VAL A 117 15.39 -1.48 6.47
N ARG A 118 14.23 -1.65 5.82
CA ARG A 118 13.44 -2.89 5.89
C ARG A 118 14.20 -4.08 5.34
N VAL A 119 14.87 -3.92 4.23
CA VAL A 119 15.72 -4.95 3.61
C VAL A 119 16.86 -5.36 4.53
N LYS A 120 17.51 -4.40 5.22
CA LYS A 120 18.55 -4.69 6.22
C LYS A 120 18.00 -5.52 7.38
N VAL A 121 16.85 -5.12 7.94
CA VAL A 121 16.17 -5.86 9.01
C VAL A 121 15.82 -7.27 8.55
N ALA A 122 15.20 -7.42 7.40
CA ALA A 122 14.81 -8.72 6.85
C ALA A 122 16.02 -9.61 6.56
N THR A 123 17.14 -9.05 6.10
CA THR A 123 18.39 -9.79 5.88
C THR A 123 19.02 -10.26 7.20
N ASN A 124 18.95 -9.45 8.25
CA ASN A 124 19.43 -9.84 9.57
C ASN A 124 18.55 -10.97 10.16
N LEU A 125 17.23 -10.89 10.02
CA LEU A 125 16.32 -11.96 10.40
C LEU A 125 16.66 -13.28 9.68
N LEU A 126 16.98 -13.25 8.39
CA LEU A 126 17.45 -14.45 7.67
C LEU A 126 18.67 -15.08 8.36
N ARG A 127 19.63 -14.29 8.78
CA ARG A 127 20.85 -14.78 9.46
C ARG A 127 20.54 -15.38 10.82
N GLU A 128 19.62 -14.80 11.58
CA GLU A 128 19.16 -15.32 12.87
C GLU A 128 18.52 -16.71 12.72
N TYR A 129 17.86 -16.98 11.60
CA TYR A 129 17.32 -18.29 11.25
C TYR A 129 18.32 -19.25 10.57
N GLY A 130 19.60 -18.87 10.53
CA GLY A 130 20.68 -19.72 9.99
C GLY A 130 20.89 -19.60 8.47
N TYR A 131 20.23 -18.68 7.80
CA TYR A 131 20.45 -18.40 6.37
C TYR A 131 21.55 -17.35 6.19
N PHE A 132 22.79 -17.72 6.49
CA PHE A 132 23.94 -16.80 6.51
C PHE A 132 24.24 -16.16 5.16
N ASN A 133 24.00 -16.88 4.06
CA ASN A 133 24.09 -16.38 2.69
C ASN A 133 22.75 -15.85 2.15
N GLY A 134 21.73 -15.79 3.03
CA GLY A 134 20.44 -15.21 2.70
C GLY A 134 20.54 -13.71 2.46
N LYS A 135 19.83 -13.22 1.44
CA LYS A 135 19.79 -11.81 1.09
C LYS A 135 18.40 -11.41 0.64
N VAL A 136 17.97 -10.26 1.13
CA VAL A 136 16.77 -9.57 0.63
C VAL A 136 17.23 -8.35 -0.15
N THR A 137 16.55 -8.05 -1.24
CA THR A 137 16.73 -6.82 -2.02
C THR A 137 15.37 -6.13 -2.17
N HIS A 138 15.35 -4.95 -2.74
CA HIS A 138 14.11 -4.28 -3.10
C HIS A 138 14.19 -3.73 -4.52
N GLU A 139 13.05 -3.68 -5.18
CA GLU A 139 12.85 -3.09 -6.50
C GLU A 139 11.59 -2.24 -6.46
N THR A 140 11.65 -1.03 -7.03
CA THR A 140 10.49 -0.15 -7.13
C THR A 140 9.84 -0.35 -8.48
N LEU A 141 8.59 -0.80 -8.47
CA LEU A 141 7.79 -1.01 -9.66
C LEU A 141 6.81 0.15 -9.82
N VAL A 142 7.12 1.06 -10.73
CA VAL A 142 6.25 2.20 -11.07
C VAL A 142 5.02 1.70 -11.84
N ASP A 143 3.86 2.23 -11.53
CA ASP A 143 2.62 1.89 -12.22
C ASP A 143 2.66 2.43 -13.66
N LYS A 144 2.33 1.57 -14.62
CA LYS A 144 2.30 1.93 -16.05
C LYS A 144 1.23 2.97 -16.40
N LYS A 145 0.19 3.09 -15.57
CA LYS A 145 -0.93 4.02 -15.79
C LYS A 145 -0.75 5.34 -15.06
N ASP A 146 0.03 5.37 -14.00
CA ASP A 146 0.22 6.54 -13.16
C ASP A 146 1.64 6.52 -12.56
N SER A 147 2.53 7.31 -13.15
CA SER A 147 3.94 7.39 -12.74
C SER A 147 4.14 7.90 -11.31
N LEU A 148 3.11 8.51 -10.71
CA LEU A 148 3.13 8.95 -9.31
C LEU A 148 2.77 7.82 -8.32
N LYS A 149 2.56 6.60 -8.82
CA LYS A 149 2.28 5.41 -8.01
C LYS A 149 3.36 4.37 -8.23
N ALA A 150 3.81 3.75 -7.16
CA ALA A 150 4.71 2.60 -7.25
C ALA A 150 4.44 1.58 -6.14
N SER A 151 4.75 0.34 -6.45
CA SER A 151 4.79 -0.76 -5.50
C SER A 151 6.24 -1.21 -5.28
N LEU A 152 6.48 -1.87 -4.16
CA LEU A 152 7.79 -2.43 -3.83
C LEU A 152 7.76 -3.95 -4.02
N LEU A 153 8.73 -4.49 -4.74
CA LEU A 153 9.00 -5.90 -4.83
C LEU A 153 10.22 -6.21 -3.96
N TYR A 154 10.11 -7.26 -3.14
CA TYR A 154 11.18 -7.71 -2.26
C TYR A 154 11.61 -9.12 -2.64
N PRO A 155 12.55 -9.29 -3.57
CA PRO A 155 13.19 -10.57 -3.83
C PRO A 155 13.97 -11.03 -2.59
N ALA A 156 13.59 -12.17 -2.04
CA ALA A 156 14.24 -12.78 -0.88
C ALA A 156 14.86 -14.13 -1.28
N ARG A 157 16.17 -14.25 -1.12
CA ARG A 157 16.91 -15.51 -1.32
C ARG A 157 17.22 -16.11 0.03
N MET A 158 16.77 -17.34 0.26
CA MET A 158 17.07 -18.12 1.44
C MET A 158 18.14 -19.13 1.09
N SER A 159 19.40 -18.85 1.43
CA SER A 159 20.52 -19.73 1.17
C SER A 159 21.22 -20.07 2.49
N VAL A 160 21.31 -21.35 2.77
CA VAL A 160 22.20 -21.91 3.80
C VAL A 160 23.56 -22.10 3.13
N VAL A 161 24.64 -22.11 3.85
CA VAL A 161 25.99 -22.32 3.30
C VAL A 161 26.08 -23.57 2.44
#